data_01cfcd5b6540274707265fb9f36257be
#
_entry.id   01cfcd5b6540274707265fb9f36257be
#
_cell.length_a   1.000
_cell.length_b   1.000
_cell.length_c   1.000
_cell.angle_alpha   90.00
_cell.angle_beta   90.00
_cell.angle_gamma   90.00
#
_symmetry.space_group_name_H-M   'P 1'
#
loop_
_entity.id
_entity.type
_entity.pdbx_description
1 polymer ?
#
loop_
_entity_poly.entity_id
_entity_poly.type
_entity_poly.pdbx_seq_one_letter_code
_entity_poly.pdbx_strand_id
1 'polypeptide(L)'
;MIAYIEGRLAEVCANACVVVTEGGVGYEVYLPQQTRLQLPERGGHVRFYICHIVREDAQELFGFETWDERQTFIVLTSISKVGARTALGILSAFRPDDLRRLVLEDDVLALTQVS
;
A
#
# COMPACT_ATOMS: atom_id res chain seq x y z
N MET A 1 15.30 6.12 -0.73
CA MET A 1 13.94 5.59 -0.99
C MET A 1 13.75 4.25 -0.31
N ILE A 2 12.69 4.10 0.45
CA ILE A 2 12.37 2.84 1.14
C ILE A 2 11.48 2.01 0.21
N ALA A 3 11.93 0.78 -0.10
CA ALA A 3 11.21 -0.11 -1.01
C ALA A 3 10.77 -1.43 -0.36
N TYR A 4 11.24 -1.70 0.85
CA TYR A 4 10.95 -2.95 1.54
C TYR A 4 11.18 -2.76 3.04
N ILE A 5 10.25 -3.29 3.84
CA ILE A 5 10.38 -3.26 5.30
C ILE A 5 9.95 -4.62 5.84
N GLU A 6 10.71 -5.16 6.78
CA GLU A 6 10.28 -6.33 7.53
C GLU A 6 10.61 -6.14 9.01
N GLY A 7 9.81 -6.75 9.86
CA GLY A 7 10.00 -6.65 11.29
C GLY A 7 8.83 -7.19 12.06
N ARG A 8 8.70 -6.72 13.30
CA ARG A 8 7.65 -7.14 14.23
C ARG A 8 6.46 -6.18 14.12
N LEU A 9 5.26 -6.74 14.02
CA LEU A 9 4.05 -5.94 14.06
C LEU A 9 3.83 -5.41 15.47
N ALA A 10 3.96 -4.11 15.65
CA ALA A 10 3.85 -3.49 16.97
C ALA A 10 2.45 -2.97 17.26
N GLU A 11 1.81 -2.33 16.27
CA GLU A 11 0.48 -1.75 16.43
C GLU A 11 -0.31 -1.86 15.14
N VAL A 12 -1.64 -1.88 15.26
CA VAL A 12 -2.56 -1.87 14.13
C VAL A 12 -3.52 -0.70 14.30
N CYS A 13 -3.62 0.14 13.28
CA CYS A 13 -4.50 1.30 13.25
C CYS A 13 -5.61 1.07 12.21
N ALA A 14 -6.50 2.05 12.02
CA ALA A 14 -7.64 1.89 11.12
C ALA A 14 -7.24 1.54 9.68
N ASN A 15 -6.18 2.14 9.17
CA ASN A 15 -5.73 1.94 7.79
C ASN A 15 -4.21 1.76 7.68
N ALA A 16 -3.54 1.53 8.81
CA ALA A 16 -2.10 1.45 8.86
C ALA A 16 -1.66 0.48 9.96
N CYS A 17 -0.40 0.13 9.96
CA CYS A 17 0.21 -0.61 11.06
C CYS A 17 1.58 -0.01 11.36
N VAL A 18 2.14 -0.38 12.51
CA VAL A 18 3.50 0.01 12.87
C VAL A 18 4.37 -1.24 12.87
N VAL A 19 5.43 -1.19 12.06
CA VAL A 19 6.42 -2.26 11.95
C VAL A 19 7.69 -1.80 12.64
N VAL A 20 8.16 -2.56 13.62
CA VAL A 20 9.42 -2.27 14.30
C VAL A 20 10.49 -3.20 13.74
N THR A 21 11.50 -2.60 13.12
CA THR A 21 12.59 -3.36 12.51
C THR A 21 13.54 -3.88 13.58
N GLU A 22 14.44 -4.76 13.20
CA GLU A 22 15.42 -5.36 14.12
C GLU A 22 16.27 -4.29 14.84
N GLY A 23 16.55 -3.18 14.14
CA GLY A 23 17.29 -2.07 14.73
C GLY A 23 16.50 -1.21 15.71
N GLY A 24 15.21 -1.47 15.90
CA GLY A 24 14.38 -0.75 16.86
C GLY A 24 13.66 0.47 16.31
N VAL A 25 13.69 0.68 15.00
CA VAL A 25 12.97 1.79 14.37
C VAL A 25 11.56 1.34 14.01
N GLY A 26 10.55 2.11 14.40
CA GLY A 26 9.16 1.86 14.05
C GLY A 26 8.72 2.69 12.85
N TYR A 27 8.10 2.02 11.88
CA TYR A 27 7.59 2.67 10.68
C TYR A 27 6.07 2.50 10.63
N GLU A 28 5.35 3.60 10.39
CA GLU A 28 3.92 3.55 10.14
C GLU A 28 3.71 3.30 8.65
N VAL A 29 2.99 2.23 8.33
CA VAL A 29 2.79 1.77 6.96
C VAL A 29 1.29 1.71 6.68
N TYR A 30 0.83 2.45 5.67
CA TYR A 30 -0.55 2.40 5.21
C TYR A 30 -0.74 1.18 4.32
N LEU A 31 -1.87 0.48 4.49
CA LEU A 31 -2.11 -0.81 3.84
C LEU A 31 -3.45 -0.83 3.13
N PRO A 32 -3.57 -1.57 2.01
CA PRO A 32 -4.88 -1.92 1.47
C PRO A 32 -5.70 -2.69 2.51
N GLN A 33 -7.01 -2.60 2.43
CA GLN A 33 -7.90 -3.23 3.41
C GLN A 33 -7.67 -4.73 3.52
N GLN A 34 -7.54 -5.43 2.39
CA GLN A 34 -7.36 -6.88 2.40
C GLN A 34 -6.04 -7.29 3.06
N THR A 35 -4.98 -6.48 2.90
CA THR A 35 -3.70 -6.73 3.56
C THR A 35 -3.83 -6.53 5.06
N ARG A 36 -4.48 -5.45 5.47
CA ARG A 36 -4.71 -5.16 6.88
C ARG A 36 -5.50 -6.26 7.58
N LEU A 37 -6.51 -6.81 6.90
CA LEU A 37 -7.35 -7.88 7.47
C LEU A 37 -6.61 -9.19 7.64
N GLN A 38 -5.48 -9.38 6.97
CA GLN A 38 -4.68 -10.60 7.03
C GLN A 38 -3.44 -10.47 7.91
N LEU A 39 -3.31 -9.38 8.65
CA LEU A 39 -2.17 -9.20 9.53
C LEU A 39 -2.17 -10.25 10.65
N PRO A 40 -0.98 -10.69 11.09
CA PRO A 40 -0.88 -11.59 12.24
C PRO A 40 -1.20 -10.85 13.54
N GLU A 41 -1.17 -11.56 14.65
CA GLU A 41 -1.29 -10.94 15.96
C GLU A 41 -0.09 -10.02 16.23
N ARG A 42 -0.28 -9.04 17.11
CA ARG A 42 0.81 -8.16 17.53
C ARG A 42 1.98 -8.99 18.04
N GLY A 43 3.17 -8.61 17.65
CA GLY A 43 4.39 -9.37 17.93
C GLY A 43 4.79 -10.30 16.80
N GLY A 44 3.88 -10.60 15.87
CA GLY A 44 4.19 -11.46 14.73
C GLY A 44 5.08 -10.78 13.72
N HIS A 45 5.73 -11.59 12.89
CA HIS A 45 6.61 -11.10 11.84
C HIS A 45 5.80 -10.65 10.61
N VAL A 46 6.12 -9.48 10.09
CA VAL A 46 5.51 -8.97 8.86
C VAL A 46 6.58 -8.48 7.92
N ARG A 47 6.24 -8.45 6.63
CA ARG A 47 7.09 -7.87 5.59
C ARG A 47 6.21 -7.26 4.52
N PHE A 48 6.65 -6.14 3.97
CA PHE A 48 5.90 -5.44 2.93
C PHE A 48 6.85 -4.87 1.88
N TYR A 49 6.41 -4.91 0.63
CA TYR A 49 7.00 -4.09 -0.41
C TYR A 49 6.44 -2.68 -0.25
N ILE A 50 7.30 -1.68 -0.27
CA ILE A 50 6.95 -0.31 0.12
C ILE A 50 7.00 0.62 -1.07
N CYS A 51 6.00 1.49 -1.17
CA CYS A 51 6.05 2.69 -1.99
C CYS A 51 6.22 3.88 -1.04
N HIS A 52 7.35 4.55 -1.13
CA HIS A 52 7.71 5.67 -0.27
C HIS A 52 7.39 6.97 -0.99
N ILE A 53 6.36 7.67 -0.54
CA ILE A 53 5.95 8.95 -1.14
C ILE A 53 6.47 10.08 -0.28
N VAL A 54 7.31 10.92 -0.89
CA VAL A 54 7.90 12.09 -0.23
C VAL A 54 7.25 13.34 -0.79
N ARG A 55 6.67 14.14 0.09
CA ARG A 55 6.10 15.44 -0.25
C ARG A 55 6.84 16.51 0.51
N GLU A 56 6.57 17.77 0.19
CA GLU A 56 7.21 18.90 0.85
C GLU A 56 7.00 18.89 2.36
N ASP A 57 5.80 18.51 2.81
CA ASP A 57 5.40 18.59 4.21
C ASP A 57 5.20 17.23 4.89
N ALA A 58 5.40 16.12 4.17
CA ALA A 58 5.15 14.81 4.73
C ALA A 58 5.87 13.71 3.96
N GLN A 59 6.10 12.58 4.64
CA GLN A 59 6.57 11.35 4.03
C GLN A 59 5.59 10.25 4.45
N GLU A 60 5.17 9.45 3.48
CA GLU A 60 4.22 8.36 3.71
C GLU A 60 4.75 7.07 3.13
N LEU A 61 4.53 5.98 3.86
CA LEU A 61 4.91 4.63 3.43
C LEU A 61 3.65 3.83 3.17
N PHE A 62 3.55 3.27 1.97
CA PHE A 62 2.43 2.41 1.57
C PHE A 62 2.97 1.00 1.36
N GLY A 63 2.36 0.01 2.03
CA GLY A 63 2.86 -1.35 2.04
C GLY A 63 1.95 -2.33 1.32
N PHE A 64 2.55 -3.29 0.65
CA PHE A 64 1.85 -4.28 -0.18
C PHE A 64 2.45 -5.66 0.05
N GLU A 65 1.61 -6.70 -0.07
CA GLU A 65 2.06 -8.07 0.10
C GLU A 65 2.94 -8.55 -1.05
N THR A 66 2.72 -8.02 -2.26
CA THR A 66 3.45 -8.45 -3.45
C THR A 66 4.06 -7.27 -4.17
N TRP A 67 5.11 -7.55 -4.93
CA TRP A 67 5.74 -6.56 -5.79
C TRP A 67 4.75 -6.05 -6.84
N ASP A 68 3.92 -6.94 -7.39
CA ASP A 68 2.91 -6.57 -8.39
C ASP A 68 1.92 -5.54 -7.86
N GLU A 69 1.45 -5.70 -6.63
CA GLU A 69 0.54 -4.73 -6.03
C GLU A 69 1.21 -3.36 -5.89
N ARG A 70 2.48 -3.37 -5.45
CA ARG A 70 3.26 -2.13 -5.34
C ARG A 70 3.39 -1.45 -6.69
N GLN A 71 3.72 -2.20 -7.74
CA GLN A 71 3.87 -1.63 -9.08
C GLN A 71 2.54 -1.11 -9.61
N THR A 72 1.45 -1.81 -9.36
CA THR A 72 0.10 -1.35 -9.73
C THR A 72 -0.23 -0.04 -9.01
N PHE A 73 0.08 0.06 -7.72
CA PHE A 73 -0.11 1.30 -6.97
C PHE A 73 0.66 2.47 -7.58
N ILE A 74 1.90 2.24 -7.98
CA ILE A 74 2.73 3.28 -8.60
C ILE A 74 2.10 3.74 -9.91
N VAL A 75 1.62 2.81 -10.73
CA VAL A 75 0.94 3.15 -12.00
C VAL A 75 -0.31 3.97 -11.71
N LEU A 76 -1.14 3.55 -10.75
CA LEU A 76 -2.36 4.28 -10.40
C LEU A 76 -2.07 5.70 -9.94
N THR A 77 -1.06 5.87 -9.09
CA THR A 77 -0.71 7.20 -8.58
C THR A 77 -0.04 8.09 -9.61
N SER A 78 0.42 7.52 -10.72
CA SER A 78 0.97 8.30 -11.84
C SER A 78 -0.11 8.95 -12.69
N ILE A 79 -1.35 8.53 -12.53
CA ILE A 79 -2.49 9.11 -13.25
C ILE A 79 -2.88 10.42 -12.57
N SER A 80 -3.06 11.48 -13.35
CA SER A 80 -3.11 12.86 -12.85
C SER A 80 -4.20 13.17 -11.83
N LYS A 81 -5.26 12.37 -11.73
CA LYS A 81 -6.36 12.62 -10.78
C LYS A 81 -6.44 11.57 -9.67
N VAL A 82 -5.50 10.65 -9.61
CA VAL A 82 -5.52 9.58 -8.62
C VAL A 82 -4.46 9.83 -7.57
N GLY A 83 -4.90 10.17 -6.35
CA GLY A 83 -4.01 10.31 -5.22
C GLY A 83 -3.74 8.97 -4.55
N ALA A 84 -2.83 8.95 -3.58
CA ALA A 84 -2.41 7.73 -2.90
C ALA A 84 -3.58 7.04 -2.18
N ARG A 85 -4.43 7.80 -1.49
CA ARG A 85 -5.58 7.24 -0.77
C ARG A 85 -6.59 6.62 -1.71
N THR A 86 -6.85 7.28 -2.85
CA THR A 86 -7.74 6.76 -3.87
C THR A 86 -7.17 5.47 -4.46
N ALA A 87 -5.87 5.43 -4.72
CA ALA A 87 -5.21 4.23 -5.23
C ALA A 87 -5.32 3.06 -4.26
N LEU A 88 -5.17 3.29 -2.95
CA LEU A 88 -5.39 2.24 -1.96
C LEU A 88 -6.82 1.72 -1.98
N GLY A 89 -7.80 2.62 -2.12
CA GLY A 89 -9.21 2.24 -2.22
C GLY A 89 -9.46 1.37 -3.43
N ILE A 90 -8.87 1.71 -4.57
CA ILE A 90 -8.98 0.92 -5.79
C ILE A 90 -8.39 -0.47 -5.59
N LEU A 91 -7.19 -0.56 -5.01
CA LEU A 91 -6.56 -1.86 -4.72
C LEU A 91 -7.36 -2.70 -3.73
N SER A 92 -8.10 -2.05 -2.83
CA SER A 92 -8.95 -2.75 -1.87
C SER A 92 -10.22 -3.31 -2.52
N ALA A 93 -10.67 -2.73 -3.63
CA ALA A 93 -11.93 -3.09 -4.30
C ALA A 93 -11.76 -4.09 -5.45
N PHE A 94 -10.56 -4.17 -6.03
CA PHE A 94 -10.30 -5.02 -7.20
C PHE A 94 -9.18 -6.00 -6.92
N ARG A 95 -9.22 -7.15 -7.60
CA ARG A 95 -8.10 -8.09 -7.56
C ARG A 95 -6.93 -7.53 -8.38
N PRO A 96 -5.69 -7.83 -8.01
CA PRO A 96 -4.52 -7.32 -8.76
C PRO A 96 -4.56 -7.65 -10.25
N ASP A 97 -5.02 -8.85 -10.63
CA ASP A 97 -5.10 -9.24 -12.04
C ASP A 97 -6.12 -8.41 -12.80
N ASP A 98 -7.27 -8.13 -12.18
CA ASP A 98 -8.31 -7.31 -12.79
C ASP A 98 -7.83 -5.87 -12.98
N LEU A 99 -7.09 -5.34 -11.98
CA LEU A 99 -6.52 -4.00 -12.06
C LEU A 99 -5.48 -3.89 -13.18
N ARG A 100 -4.63 -4.91 -13.30
CA ARG A 100 -3.61 -4.92 -14.35
C ARG A 100 -4.26 -4.86 -15.72
N ARG A 101 -5.32 -5.63 -15.93
CA ARG A 101 -6.05 -5.64 -17.21
C ARG A 101 -6.68 -4.28 -17.49
N LEU A 102 -7.35 -3.67 -16.49
CA LEU A 102 -8.00 -2.38 -16.66
C LEU A 102 -6.99 -1.27 -16.97
N VAL A 103 -5.84 -1.30 -16.32
CA VAL A 103 -4.77 -0.32 -16.57
C VAL A 103 -4.20 -0.51 -17.97
N LEU A 104 -3.98 -1.75 -18.40
CA LEU A 104 -3.47 -2.04 -19.74
C LEU A 104 -4.44 -1.67 -20.84
N GLU A 105 -5.76 -1.72 -20.55
CA GLU A 105 -6.81 -1.36 -21.49
C GLU A 105 -7.18 0.12 -21.44
N ASP A 106 -6.45 0.93 -20.64
CA ASP A 106 -6.70 2.34 -20.43
C ASP A 106 -8.11 2.65 -19.89
N ASP A 107 -8.73 1.69 -19.21
CA ASP A 107 -10.07 1.89 -18.65
C ASP A 107 -9.95 2.54 -17.25
N VAL A 108 -9.30 3.68 -17.22
CA VAL A 108 -8.98 4.38 -16.00
C VAL A 108 -10.20 5.03 -15.36
N LEU A 109 -11.17 5.47 -16.19
CA LEU A 109 -12.38 6.11 -15.68
C LEU A 109 -13.18 5.19 -14.78
N ALA A 110 -13.26 3.91 -15.10
CA ALA A 110 -13.96 2.95 -14.28
C ALA A 110 -13.27 2.81 -12.90
N LEU A 111 -11.96 2.89 -12.86
CA LEU A 111 -11.20 2.78 -11.61
C LEU A 111 -11.42 4.00 -10.71
N THR A 112 -11.53 5.19 -11.27
CA THR A 112 -11.68 6.41 -10.47
C THR A 112 -13.05 6.54 -9.82
N GLN A 113 -14.02 5.75 -10.24
CA GLN A 113 -15.36 5.76 -9.65
C GLN A 113 -15.46 4.94 -8.36
N VAL A 114 -14.41 4.23 -8.00
CA VAL A 114 -14.40 3.36 -6.82
C VAL A 114 -14.14 4.15 -5.53
N SER A 115 -13.43 5.23 -5.61
CA SER A 115 -13.15 6.06 -4.44
C SER A 115 -14.37 6.91 -4.03
#